data_e2812d16143857dcf08abb548e3ee853
#
_entry.id   e2812d16143857dcf08abb548e3ee853
#
_cell.length_a   1.000
_cell.length_b   1.000
_cell.length_c   1.000
_cell.angle_alpha   90.00
_cell.angle_beta   90.00
_cell.angle_gamma   90.00
#
_symmetry.space_group_name_H-M   'P 1'
#
loop_
_entity.id
_entity.type
_entity.pdbx_description
1 polymer ?
#
loop_
_entity_poly.entity_id
_entity_poly.type
_entity_poly.pdbx_seq_one_letter_code
_entity_poly.pdbx_strand_id
1 'polypeptide(L)'
;MRFYRTATPLTELMFRTTLEKGQFLDAVLATNLNPRLNISLEHRGFRSQGQYDYQQSESGAFRTTISYNSKDEKYVSNFFYTYQDYKFEENGGITKKELQFESGDPEFLDRSRIDILHTNAKSRIVGRAFYYDQSYQWKSWIRFNHELHYDSRFFQFQQDAANSSYGGLIINGSIDDKIKKQSF
;
A
#
# COMPACT_ATOMS: atom_id res chain seq x y z
N MET A 1 -6.79 -8.27 11.73
CA MET A 1 -7.75 -7.21 11.32
C MET A 1 -8.07 -6.35 12.54
N ARG A 2 -8.41 -5.08 12.35
CA ARG A 2 -8.78 -4.17 13.46
C ARG A 2 -10.22 -3.73 13.24
N PHE A 3 -11.10 -4.06 14.18
CA PHE A 3 -12.46 -3.56 14.25
C PHE A 3 -12.59 -2.59 15.43
N TYR A 4 -13.39 -1.56 15.27
CA TYR A 4 -13.58 -0.54 16.28
C TYR A 4 -14.94 -0.73 16.96
N ARG A 5 -15.01 -0.41 18.25
CA ARG A 5 -16.25 -0.28 18.99
C ARG A 5 -16.10 0.90 19.91
N THR A 6 -16.61 2.04 19.47
CA THR A 6 -16.39 3.33 20.15
C THR A 6 -17.68 3.85 20.74
N ALA A 7 -17.67 4.32 21.97
CA ALA A 7 -18.86 4.92 22.60
C ALA A 7 -19.23 6.26 21.93
N THR A 8 -18.23 6.98 21.43
CA THR A 8 -18.36 8.25 20.68
C THR A 8 -17.60 8.13 19.37
N PRO A 9 -17.91 8.93 18.35
CA PRO A 9 -17.10 8.98 17.13
C PRO A 9 -15.63 9.23 17.44
N LEU A 10 -14.76 8.43 16.87
CA LEU A 10 -13.30 8.57 16.93
C LEU A 10 -12.80 9.13 15.60
N THR A 11 -12.08 10.22 15.67
CA THR A 11 -11.34 10.76 14.52
C THR A 11 -9.89 10.91 14.92
N GLU A 12 -9.00 10.34 14.13
CA GLU A 12 -7.56 10.49 14.27
C GLU A 12 -7.01 11.01 12.93
N LEU A 13 -6.20 12.05 12.99
CA LEU A 13 -5.53 12.62 11.85
C LEU A 13 -4.07 12.85 12.21
N MET A 14 -3.18 12.21 11.49
CA MET A 14 -1.75 12.35 11.63
C MET A 14 -1.13 12.78 10.31
N PHE A 15 -0.43 13.91 10.33
CA PHE A 15 0.37 14.37 9.22
C PHE A 15 1.82 14.50 9.66
N ARG A 16 2.73 13.99 8.85
CA ARG A 16 4.17 14.10 9.08
C ARG A 16 4.89 14.50 7.80
N THR A 17 5.89 15.33 7.93
CA THR A 17 6.89 15.57 6.88
C THR A 17 8.17 14.84 7.26
N THR A 18 8.88 14.37 6.26
CA THR A 18 10.19 13.73 6.41
C THR A 18 11.21 14.46 5.54
N LEU A 19 12.48 14.13 5.71
CA LEU A 19 13.54 14.56 4.82
C LEU A 19 13.20 14.18 3.37
N GLU A 20 13.83 14.83 2.40
CA GLU A 20 13.63 14.59 0.96
C GLU A 20 12.18 14.83 0.49
N LYS A 21 11.58 15.90 1.00
CA LYS A 21 10.19 16.29 0.68
C LYS A 21 9.17 15.16 0.87
N GLY A 22 9.43 14.28 1.85
CA GLY A 22 8.52 13.21 2.22
C GLY A 22 7.31 13.76 2.95
N GLN A 23 6.14 13.18 2.66
CA GLN A 23 4.87 13.48 3.30
C GLN A 23 4.16 12.18 3.66
N PHE A 24 3.59 12.13 4.83
CA PHE A 24 2.80 11.01 5.32
C PHE A 24 1.51 11.52 5.94
N LEU A 25 0.40 10.94 5.50
CA LEU A 25 -0.94 11.20 6.03
C LEU A 25 -1.53 9.88 6.51
N ASP A 26 -2.03 9.87 7.74
CA ASP A 26 -2.83 8.76 8.29
C ASP A 26 -4.11 9.36 8.89
N ALA A 27 -5.26 8.93 8.39
CA ALA A 27 -6.56 9.42 8.81
C ALA A 27 -7.48 8.24 9.12
N VAL A 28 -8.09 8.27 10.30
CA VAL A 28 -9.04 7.26 10.79
C VAL A 28 -10.30 7.96 11.24
N LEU A 29 -11.44 7.45 10.77
CA LEU A 29 -12.76 7.77 11.28
C LEU A 29 -13.46 6.48 11.67
N ALA A 30 -13.88 6.36 12.91
CA ALA A 30 -14.67 5.24 13.38
C ALA A 30 -15.88 5.74 14.17
N THR A 31 -17.06 5.19 13.88
CA THR A 31 -18.30 5.60 14.54
C THR A 31 -19.27 4.44 14.66
N ASN A 32 -20.06 4.47 15.71
CA ASN A 32 -21.23 3.63 15.84
C ASN A 32 -22.45 4.38 15.28
N LEU A 33 -23.02 3.89 14.18
CA LEU A 33 -24.27 4.43 13.65
C LEU A 33 -25.45 4.13 14.59
N ASN A 34 -25.35 3.04 15.33
CA ASN A 34 -26.22 2.67 16.44
C ASN A 34 -25.44 1.71 17.37
N PRO A 35 -25.96 1.33 18.54
CA PRO A 35 -25.25 0.46 19.50
C PRO A 35 -24.77 -0.90 18.93
N ARG A 36 -25.29 -1.30 17.77
CA ARG A 36 -25.04 -2.60 17.15
C ARG A 36 -24.27 -2.54 15.83
N LEU A 37 -24.14 -1.36 15.23
CA LEU A 37 -23.49 -1.18 13.94
C LEU A 37 -22.36 -0.18 14.06
N ASN A 38 -21.14 -0.66 13.86
CA ASN A 38 -19.94 0.15 13.78
C ASN A 38 -19.42 0.20 12.34
N ILE A 39 -18.94 1.36 11.93
CA ILE A 39 -18.26 1.58 10.66
C ILE A 39 -16.94 2.29 10.93
N SER A 40 -15.88 1.89 10.25
CA SER A 40 -14.64 2.66 10.20
C SER A 40 -14.16 2.88 8.77
N LEU A 41 -13.53 4.03 8.56
CA LEU A 41 -12.85 4.41 7.33
C LEU A 41 -11.44 4.82 7.70
N GLU A 42 -10.46 4.29 7.00
CA GLU A 42 -9.07 4.65 7.20
C GLU A 42 -8.45 4.99 5.84
N HIS A 43 -7.68 6.06 5.79
CA HIS A 43 -6.87 6.43 4.64
C HIS A 43 -5.43 6.66 5.09
N ARG A 44 -4.49 6.07 4.36
CA ARG A 44 -3.06 6.28 4.57
C ARG A 44 -2.40 6.63 3.26
N GLY A 45 -1.74 7.76 3.22
CA GLY A 45 -0.98 8.23 2.07
C GLY A 45 0.47 8.46 2.43
N PHE A 46 1.37 8.13 1.52
CA PHE A 46 2.79 8.40 1.64
C PHE A 46 3.34 8.86 0.29
N ARG A 47 4.22 9.86 0.34
CA ARG A 47 5.01 10.28 -0.82
C ARG A 47 6.40 10.69 -0.36
N SER A 48 7.41 10.32 -1.11
CA SER A 48 8.80 10.75 -0.94
C SER A 48 9.44 10.90 -2.31
N GLN A 49 10.27 11.93 -2.49
CA GLN A 49 11.04 12.10 -3.72
C GLN A 49 12.29 11.20 -3.75
N GLY A 50 12.75 10.73 -2.57
CA GLY A 50 14.02 10.03 -2.46
C GLY A 50 15.21 10.98 -2.44
N GLN A 51 16.41 10.43 -2.26
CA GLN A 51 17.67 11.18 -2.24
C GLN A 51 18.31 11.29 -3.64
N TYR A 52 18.07 10.30 -4.49
CA TYR A 52 18.58 10.24 -5.85
C TYR A 52 17.48 10.59 -6.84
N ASP A 53 17.85 11.04 -8.02
CA ASP A 53 16.89 11.22 -9.10
C ASP A 53 16.18 9.91 -9.45
N TYR A 54 14.94 10.00 -9.91
CA TYR A 54 14.08 8.86 -10.28
C TYR A 54 13.96 7.81 -9.17
N GLN A 55 13.80 8.27 -7.92
CA GLN A 55 13.59 7.43 -6.73
C GLN A 55 12.25 7.75 -6.03
N GLN A 56 11.36 8.46 -6.70
CA GLN A 56 10.08 8.82 -6.10
C GLN A 56 9.29 7.58 -5.72
N SER A 57 8.72 7.62 -4.53
CA SER A 57 7.85 6.57 -4.00
C SER A 57 6.53 7.19 -3.56
N GLU A 58 5.42 6.58 -3.98
CA GLU A 58 4.07 6.97 -3.59
C GLU A 58 3.29 5.76 -3.13
N SER A 59 2.52 5.91 -2.07
CA SER A 59 1.56 4.89 -1.66
C SER A 59 0.25 5.51 -1.23
N GLY A 60 -0.85 4.87 -1.62
CA GLY A 60 -2.18 5.13 -1.12
C GLY A 60 -2.81 3.85 -0.60
N ALA A 61 -3.36 3.88 0.60
CA ALA A 61 -4.09 2.77 1.17
C ALA A 61 -5.44 3.27 1.71
N PHE A 62 -6.47 2.52 1.42
CA PHE A 62 -7.82 2.73 1.95
C PHE A 62 -8.29 1.46 2.62
N ARG A 63 -8.91 1.59 3.79
CA ARG A 63 -9.51 0.49 4.51
C ARG A 63 -10.87 0.89 5.05
N THR A 64 -11.84 0.00 4.94
CA THR A 64 -13.13 0.13 5.62
C THR A 64 -13.46 -1.14 6.38
N THR A 65 -14.08 -0.97 7.53
CA THR A 65 -14.61 -2.07 8.32
C THR A 65 -16.05 -1.81 8.69
N ILE A 66 -16.86 -2.84 8.73
CA ILE A 66 -18.23 -2.81 9.22
C ILE A 66 -18.39 -3.97 10.18
N SER A 67 -18.92 -3.70 11.36
CA SER A 67 -19.21 -4.71 12.37
C SER A 67 -20.63 -4.57 12.85
N TYR A 68 -21.37 -5.66 12.83
CA TYR A 68 -22.79 -5.70 13.23
C TYR A 68 -23.04 -6.83 14.23
N ASN A 69 -23.81 -6.51 15.28
CA ASN A 69 -24.32 -7.48 16.24
C ASN A 69 -25.85 -7.33 16.33
N SER A 70 -26.60 -8.44 16.27
CA SER A 70 -28.05 -8.41 16.50
C SER A 70 -28.38 -8.06 17.95
N LYS A 71 -29.62 -7.64 18.20
CA LYS A 71 -30.11 -7.24 19.53
C LYS A 71 -30.04 -8.38 20.55
N ASP A 72 -30.28 -9.61 20.10
CA ASP A 72 -30.26 -10.83 20.90
C ASP A 72 -28.89 -11.49 20.94
N GLU A 73 -27.85 -10.83 20.37
CA GLU A 73 -26.46 -11.29 20.28
C GLU A 73 -26.28 -12.64 19.58
N LYS A 74 -27.35 -13.15 18.93
CA LYS A 74 -27.28 -14.42 18.21
C LYS A 74 -26.62 -14.33 16.85
N TYR A 75 -26.65 -13.16 16.24
CA TYR A 75 -26.01 -12.92 14.93
C TYR A 75 -24.93 -11.85 15.04
N VAL A 76 -23.76 -12.20 14.56
CA VAL A 76 -22.60 -11.31 14.45
C VAL A 76 -22.11 -11.37 13.03
N SER A 77 -21.78 -10.24 12.43
CA SER A 77 -21.09 -10.17 11.15
C SER A 77 -20.06 -9.08 11.12
N ASN A 78 -18.96 -9.34 10.45
CA ASN A 78 -17.87 -8.42 10.24
C ASN A 78 -17.49 -8.40 8.78
N PHE A 79 -17.28 -7.21 8.27
CA PHE A 79 -16.80 -6.97 6.92
C PHE A 79 -15.54 -6.10 6.96
N PHE A 80 -14.59 -6.43 6.13
CA PHE A 80 -13.34 -5.70 5.95
C PHE A 80 -13.01 -5.62 4.48
N TYR A 81 -12.68 -4.42 4.03
CA TYR A 81 -12.15 -4.18 2.69
C TYR A 81 -10.90 -3.32 2.78
N THR A 82 -9.89 -3.64 1.97
CA THR A 82 -8.70 -2.84 1.79
C THR A 82 -8.32 -2.71 0.33
N TYR A 83 -7.88 -1.53 -0.02
CA TYR A 83 -7.25 -1.21 -1.29
C TYR A 83 -5.90 -0.56 -1.02
N GLN A 84 -4.88 -0.98 -1.77
CA GLN A 84 -3.52 -0.46 -1.67
C GLN A 84 -2.96 -0.24 -3.07
N ASP A 85 -2.30 0.89 -3.29
CA ASP A 85 -1.63 1.24 -4.54
C ASP A 85 -0.27 1.84 -4.19
N TYR A 86 0.79 1.15 -4.61
CA TYR A 86 2.17 1.56 -4.44
C TYR A 86 2.78 1.80 -5.81
N LYS A 87 3.43 2.95 -5.97
CA LYS A 87 4.14 3.35 -7.19
C LYS A 87 5.56 3.74 -6.83
N PHE A 88 6.50 3.26 -7.61
CA PHE A 88 7.91 3.52 -7.44
C PHE A 88 8.53 3.90 -8.77
N GLU A 89 9.41 4.90 -8.74
CA GLU A 89 10.39 5.11 -9.77
C GLU A 89 11.60 4.24 -9.46
N GLU A 90 12.10 3.56 -10.48
CA GLU A 90 13.15 2.55 -10.37
C GLU A 90 14.40 3.07 -11.08
N ASN A 91 15.31 3.70 -10.33
CA ASN A 91 16.53 4.25 -10.91
C ASN A 91 17.61 3.21 -11.24
N GLY A 92 17.41 1.95 -10.84
CA GLY A 92 18.35 0.85 -11.13
C GLY A 92 19.66 0.90 -10.36
N GLY A 93 19.86 1.91 -9.52
CA GLY A 93 21.07 2.14 -8.75
C GLY A 93 21.98 3.20 -9.37
N ILE A 94 23.07 3.49 -8.68
CA ILE A 94 24.06 4.49 -9.08
C ILE A 94 25.07 3.91 -10.09
N THR A 95 25.43 4.73 -11.06
CA THR A 95 26.56 4.47 -11.96
C THR A 95 27.80 5.20 -11.45
N LYS A 96 28.98 4.91 -11.98
CA LYS A 96 30.24 5.63 -11.67
C LYS A 96 30.45 5.83 -10.16
N LYS A 97 30.17 4.82 -9.36
CA LYS A 97 30.20 4.85 -7.89
C LYS A 97 31.48 5.47 -7.33
N GLU A 98 32.66 5.05 -7.84
CA GLU A 98 33.96 5.51 -7.39
C GLU A 98 34.27 6.96 -7.77
N LEU A 99 33.77 7.42 -8.93
CA LEU A 99 34.02 8.77 -9.43
C LEU A 99 33.05 9.82 -8.83
N GLN A 100 31.93 9.39 -8.34
CA GLN A 100 30.87 10.29 -7.82
C GLN A 100 30.58 10.02 -6.33
N PHE A 101 30.01 8.89 -6.00
CA PHE A 101 29.56 8.60 -4.63
C PHE A 101 30.71 8.54 -3.63
N GLU A 102 31.85 7.93 -4.00
CA GLU A 102 33.02 7.72 -3.18
C GLU A 102 34.15 8.74 -3.44
N SER A 103 33.94 9.68 -4.37
CA SER A 103 34.98 10.65 -4.76
C SER A 103 35.39 11.64 -3.66
N GLY A 104 34.47 11.89 -2.71
CA GLY A 104 34.65 12.95 -1.72
C GLY A 104 34.42 14.37 -2.26
N ASP A 105 34.03 14.50 -3.52
CA ASP A 105 33.78 15.78 -4.16
C ASP A 105 32.49 16.42 -3.53
N PRO A 106 32.56 17.68 -3.06
CA PRO A 106 31.43 18.40 -2.51
C PRO A 106 30.20 18.49 -3.44
N GLU A 107 30.39 18.44 -4.75
CA GLU A 107 29.30 18.46 -5.71
C GLU A 107 28.34 17.28 -5.52
N PHE A 108 28.86 16.09 -5.19
CA PHE A 108 28.07 14.87 -5.01
C PHE A 108 27.54 14.66 -3.58
N LEU A 109 27.73 15.63 -2.68
CA LEU A 109 26.97 15.68 -1.41
C LEU A 109 25.47 15.85 -1.68
N ASP A 110 25.13 16.57 -2.72
CA ASP A 110 23.77 16.55 -3.30
C ASP A 110 23.59 15.25 -4.10
N ARG A 111 22.93 14.29 -3.50
CA ARG A 111 22.72 12.95 -4.06
C ARG A 111 21.91 12.94 -5.36
N SER A 112 21.12 14.00 -5.64
CA SER A 112 20.39 14.14 -6.91
C SER A 112 21.30 14.39 -8.12
N ARG A 113 22.58 14.71 -7.90
CA ARG A 113 23.57 14.90 -8.96
C ARG A 113 24.34 13.66 -9.34
N ILE A 114 24.11 12.56 -8.63
CA ILE A 114 24.78 11.28 -8.92
C ILE A 114 24.08 10.60 -10.09
N ASP A 115 24.85 10.19 -11.08
CA ASP A 115 24.36 9.46 -12.24
C ASP A 115 23.72 8.12 -11.84
N ILE A 116 22.55 7.86 -12.38
CA ILE A 116 21.76 6.66 -12.13
C ILE A 116 21.65 5.81 -13.41
N LEU A 117 21.27 4.55 -13.24
CA LEU A 117 21.22 3.60 -14.36
C LEU A 117 19.95 3.79 -15.21
N HIS A 118 18.80 4.05 -14.60
CA HIS A 118 17.52 4.14 -15.30
C HIS A 118 16.79 5.45 -15.01
N THR A 119 16.32 6.12 -16.05
CA THR A 119 15.56 7.38 -15.95
C THR A 119 14.08 7.22 -16.31
N ASN A 120 13.65 6.01 -16.70
CA ASN A 120 12.34 5.76 -17.30
C ASN A 120 11.71 4.44 -16.83
N ALA A 121 12.22 3.85 -15.76
CA ALA A 121 11.68 2.62 -15.20
C ALA A 121 10.76 2.92 -14.01
N LYS A 122 9.62 2.23 -13.94
CA LYS A 122 8.60 2.37 -12.90
C LYS A 122 8.04 1.02 -12.50
N SER A 123 7.72 0.86 -11.23
CA SER A 123 6.98 -0.27 -10.74
C SER A 123 5.70 0.15 -10.04
N ARG A 124 4.70 -0.71 -10.08
CA ARG A 124 3.42 -0.52 -9.41
C ARG A 124 2.93 -1.80 -8.80
N ILE A 125 2.47 -1.72 -7.55
CA ILE A 125 1.85 -2.83 -6.84
C ILE A 125 0.45 -2.39 -6.42
N VAL A 126 -0.58 -3.14 -6.83
CA VAL A 126 -1.95 -2.90 -6.40
C VAL A 126 -2.46 -4.12 -5.64
N GLY A 127 -2.89 -3.90 -4.41
CA GLY A 127 -3.50 -4.91 -3.56
C GLY A 127 -4.97 -4.61 -3.30
N ARG A 128 -5.82 -5.63 -3.35
CA ARG A 128 -7.22 -5.57 -2.96
C ARG A 128 -7.55 -6.81 -2.16
N ALA A 129 -8.13 -6.62 -0.99
CA ALA A 129 -8.63 -7.75 -0.22
C ALA A 129 -9.99 -7.41 0.38
N PHE A 130 -10.86 -8.36 0.43
CA PHE A 130 -12.02 -8.29 1.26
C PHE A 130 -12.14 -9.55 2.12
N TYR A 131 -12.72 -9.38 3.27
CA TYR A 131 -13.01 -10.41 4.22
C TYR A 131 -14.41 -10.20 4.80
N TYR A 132 -15.17 -11.25 4.86
CA TYR A 132 -16.47 -11.26 5.49
C TYR A 132 -16.60 -12.48 6.36
N ASP A 133 -16.94 -12.29 7.61
CA ASP A 133 -17.30 -13.37 8.52
C ASP A 133 -18.67 -13.14 9.12
N GLN A 134 -19.36 -14.21 9.37
CA GLN A 134 -20.62 -14.20 10.10
C GLN A 134 -20.76 -15.42 11.00
N SER A 135 -21.43 -15.20 12.10
CA SER A 135 -21.75 -16.24 13.09
C SER A 135 -23.20 -16.14 13.49
N TYR A 136 -23.91 -17.23 13.47
CA TYR A 136 -25.31 -17.30 13.91
C TYR A 136 -25.51 -18.42 14.92
N GLN A 137 -25.98 -18.07 16.12
CA GLN A 137 -26.33 -18.99 17.19
C GLN A 137 -27.81 -19.39 17.05
N TRP A 138 -28.07 -20.55 16.44
CA TRP A 138 -29.45 -21.03 16.28
C TRP A 138 -30.03 -21.57 17.58
N LYS A 139 -29.29 -22.47 18.24
CA LYS A 139 -29.64 -23.02 19.56
C LYS A 139 -28.44 -22.90 20.49
N SER A 140 -28.62 -23.10 21.79
CA SER A 140 -27.50 -23.00 22.76
C SER A 140 -26.31 -23.92 22.42
N TRP A 141 -26.54 -24.98 21.70
CA TRP A 141 -25.56 -25.97 21.29
C TRP A 141 -25.24 -26.01 19.79
N ILE A 142 -25.91 -25.18 18.94
CA ILE A 142 -25.63 -25.10 17.50
C ILE A 142 -25.27 -23.66 17.12
N ARG A 143 -24.06 -23.49 16.57
CA ARG A 143 -23.60 -22.23 15.97
C ARG A 143 -23.13 -22.48 14.55
N PHE A 144 -23.61 -21.66 13.62
CA PHE A 144 -23.13 -21.62 12.23
C PHE A 144 -22.11 -20.50 12.09
N ASN A 145 -20.96 -20.82 11.53
CA ASN A 145 -19.94 -19.84 11.18
C ASN A 145 -19.69 -19.93 9.68
N HIS A 146 -19.59 -18.80 9.04
CA HIS A 146 -19.26 -18.68 7.63
C HIS A 146 -18.20 -17.60 7.46
N GLU A 147 -17.19 -17.90 6.66
CA GLU A 147 -16.06 -17.02 6.38
C GLU A 147 -15.82 -17.01 4.89
N LEU A 148 -15.62 -15.80 4.33
CA LEU A 148 -15.31 -15.57 2.94
C LEU A 148 -14.13 -14.61 2.87
N HIS A 149 -13.10 -15.01 2.16
CA HIS A 149 -11.89 -14.23 1.94
C HIS A 149 -11.58 -14.13 0.46
N TYR A 150 -11.18 -12.94 0.02
CA TYR A 150 -10.66 -12.70 -1.33
C TYR A 150 -9.45 -11.77 -1.25
N ASP A 151 -8.36 -12.17 -1.91
CA ASP A 151 -7.14 -11.37 -2.07
C ASP A 151 -6.77 -11.32 -3.56
N SER A 152 -6.46 -10.13 -4.03
CA SER A 152 -5.95 -9.92 -5.39
C SER A 152 -4.76 -8.98 -5.34
N ARG A 153 -3.67 -9.41 -5.96
CA ARG A 153 -2.44 -8.62 -6.10
C ARG A 153 -2.06 -8.50 -7.55
N PHE A 154 -1.71 -7.30 -7.94
CA PHE A 154 -1.21 -6.97 -9.27
C PHE A 154 0.13 -6.29 -9.10
N PHE A 155 1.11 -6.76 -9.85
CA PHE A 155 2.43 -6.15 -9.99
C PHE A 155 2.66 -5.80 -11.43
N GLN A 156 3.24 -4.63 -11.68
CA GLN A 156 3.65 -4.18 -13.00
C GLN A 156 5.02 -3.51 -12.90
N PHE A 157 5.91 -3.88 -13.81
CA PHE A 157 7.14 -3.17 -14.08
C PHE A 157 7.10 -2.63 -15.50
N GLN A 158 7.39 -1.35 -15.67
CA GLN A 158 7.43 -0.68 -16.96
C GLN A 158 8.74 0.05 -17.16
N GLN A 159 9.29 -0.06 -18.35
CA GLN A 159 10.42 0.73 -18.82
C GLN A 159 10.22 1.08 -20.29
N ASP A 160 10.13 2.39 -20.60
CA ASP A 160 9.76 2.86 -21.93
C ASP A 160 10.87 2.64 -22.98
N ALA A 161 12.12 2.70 -22.57
CA ALA A 161 13.29 2.38 -23.39
C ALA A 161 14.26 1.53 -22.59
N ALA A 162 14.52 0.33 -23.05
CA ALA A 162 15.52 -0.53 -22.44
C ALA A 162 16.91 0.07 -22.63
N ASN A 163 17.52 0.50 -21.56
CA ASN A 163 18.90 0.94 -21.53
C ASN A 163 19.78 -0.22 -21.11
N SER A 164 20.51 -0.79 -22.04
CA SER A 164 21.58 -1.72 -21.76
C SER A 164 21.26 -3.00 -20.94
N SER A 165 22.26 -3.71 -20.55
CA SER A 165 22.22 -5.08 -20.05
C SER A 165 21.55 -5.24 -18.68
N TYR A 166 20.48 -6.00 -18.60
CA TYR A 166 20.04 -6.67 -17.39
C TYR A 166 20.77 -8.01 -17.24
N GLY A 167 21.70 -8.10 -16.30
CA GLY A 167 22.44 -9.34 -16.04
C GLY A 167 23.16 -9.93 -17.26
N GLY A 168 23.65 -9.09 -18.17
CA GLY A 168 24.33 -9.52 -19.39
C GLY A 168 23.42 -9.75 -20.60
N LEU A 169 22.10 -9.60 -20.44
CA LEU A 169 21.15 -9.61 -21.56
C LEU A 169 20.98 -8.21 -22.14
N ILE A 170 21.12 -8.08 -23.44
CA ILE A 170 20.77 -6.84 -24.15
C ILE A 170 19.30 -6.88 -24.47
N ILE A 171 18.53 -5.97 -23.85
CA ILE A 171 17.10 -5.82 -24.13
C ILE A 171 16.92 -4.58 -25.02
N ASN A 172 16.43 -4.81 -26.22
CA ASN A 172 16.08 -3.75 -27.16
C ASN A 172 14.57 -3.53 -27.14
N GLY A 173 14.13 -2.32 -26.80
CA GLY A 173 12.71 -1.95 -26.79
C GLY A 173 12.17 -1.65 -25.38
N SER A 174 10.85 -1.50 -25.30
CA SER A 174 10.16 -1.27 -24.03
C SER A 174 9.89 -2.58 -23.28
N ILE A 175 9.84 -2.50 -21.97
CA ILE A 175 9.44 -3.60 -21.07
C ILE A 175 8.12 -3.21 -20.42
N ASP A 176 7.14 -4.10 -20.44
CA ASP A 176 5.89 -3.99 -19.68
C ASP A 176 5.51 -5.38 -19.16
N ASP A 177 6.04 -5.71 -17.99
CA ASP A 177 5.85 -7.00 -17.32
C ASP A 177 4.76 -6.90 -16.27
N LYS A 178 3.78 -7.83 -16.32
CA LYS A 178 2.59 -7.84 -15.46
C LYS A 178 2.37 -9.21 -14.85
N ILE A 179 2.21 -9.22 -13.53
CA ILE A 179 1.88 -10.42 -12.76
C ILE A 179 0.60 -10.16 -11.97
N LYS A 180 -0.39 -11.04 -12.09
CA LYS A 180 -1.61 -11.01 -11.30
C LYS A 180 -1.79 -12.31 -10.53
N LYS A 181 -2.00 -12.21 -9.23
CA LYS A 181 -2.33 -13.33 -8.33
C LYS A 181 -3.68 -13.08 -7.69
N GLN A 182 -4.52 -14.12 -7.62
CA GLN A 182 -5.81 -14.08 -6.93
C GLN A 182 -5.94 -15.33 -6.06
N SER A 183 -6.58 -15.20 -4.90
CA SER A 183 -6.95 -16.29 -4.00
C SER A 183 -8.34 -16.06 -3.43
N PHE A 184 -9.05 -17.15 -3.17
CA PHE A 184 -10.39 -17.17 -2.62
C PHE A 184 -10.39 -18.02 -1.36
#